data_addf61480ed4434bbf7a3f2d276b99ef
#
_entry.id   addf61480ed4434bbf7a3f2d276b99ef
#
_cell.length_a   1.000
_cell.length_b   1.000
_cell.length_c   1.000
_cell.angle_alpha   90.00
_cell.angle_beta   90.00
_cell.angle_gamma   90.00
#
_symmetry.space_group_name_H-M   'P 1'
#
loop_
_entity.id
_entity.type
_entity.pdbx_description
1 polymer ?
#
loop_
_entity_poly.entity_id
_entity_poly.type
_entity_poly.pdbx_seq_one_letter_code
_entity_poly.pdbx_strand_id
1 'polypeptide(L)'
;MNKAEIMTKKHDKKCPQAPRLRFPEFRDEWYSQALGTIASIIKEKAGDKKCTLMSIITGVGLISQVDKFGKEIAGNQYKNYTILRKGDFAYNKSATKDYPQGFIALYTGNEIAAVPNSIFTCFKVQPESIVSAYLNYLFLGNFHGKWLRRYITVGARAHGSLSIDDDDLLSLPIPYPKGVSSLGEQQKIADCLSSLEERIAAETNKLDALKDHKKGLLKQLFPAEGETLPQLRFPEFRDAGEWVQKIISDVCSISTGKSNTQDKNDDGIFPFYVRSAIIERSTKYLYDEEAILTVGDGVGTGKVYHYVNGKYDLHQRVYRLFRFQNIDGKFLFYLFSTFFYDRVSKMSAKNSVDSVRMDMIAKMPISLPTLPEEQRIADCLSSLDELITAQTQKIDLLEDHKKGLMQQLFPRIDEVLHE
;
A
#
# COMPACT_ATOMS: atom_id res chain seq x y z
N MET A 1 39.56 19.09 -31.97
CA MET A 1 38.69 17.89 -31.77
C MET A 1 37.85 18.14 -30.55
N ASN A 2 36.55 18.20 -30.74
CA ASN A 2 35.57 18.66 -29.74
C ASN A 2 35.29 17.54 -28.73
N LYS A 3 35.18 17.86 -27.44
CA LYS A 3 34.86 16.90 -26.35
C LYS A 3 33.63 16.01 -26.65
N ALA A 4 32.70 16.52 -27.46
CA ALA A 4 31.52 15.81 -27.92
C ALA A 4 31.81 14.65 -28.89
N GLU A 5 32.86 14.75 -29.73
CA GLU A 5 33.25 13.66 -30.65
C GLU A 5 34.00 12.51 -29.97
N ILE A 6 34.58 12.78 -28.78
CA ILE A 6 35.25 11.73 -27.99
C ILE A 6 34.21 10.93 -27.17
N MET A 7 33.07 11.54 -26.81
CA MET A 7 31.97 10.87 -26.07
C MET A 7 31.15 9.90 -26.95
N THR A 8 30.94 10.22 -28.25
CA THR A 8 30.14 9.39 -29.14
C THR A 8 30.80 8.07 -29.56
N LYS A 9 32.12 7.90 -29.41
CA LYS A 9 32.83 6.67 -29.78
C LYS A 9 33.06 5.65 -28.65
N LYS A 10 32.65 5.96 -27.40
CA LYS A 10 33.00 5.12 -26.24
C LYS A 10 31.84 4.31 -25.62
N HIS A 11 30.60 4.37 -26.12
CA HIS A 11 29.47 3.82 -25.39
C HIS A 11 28.57 2.81 -26.11
N ASP A 12 28.95 2.26 -27.26
CA ASP A 12 28.33 1.03 -27.78
C ASP A 12 28.92 -0.19 -27.06
N LYS A 13 28.76 -0.26 -25.72
CA LYS A 13 29.19 -1.44 -24.98
C LYS A 13 28.12 -2.51 -25.06
N LYS A 14 28.48 -3.67 -25.58
CA LYS A 14 27.68 -4.87 -25.61
C LYS A 14 27.25 -5.21 -24.18
N CYS A 15 25.96 -5.20 -23.90
CA CYS A 15 25.44 -5.65 -22.62
C CYS A 15 25.70 -7.17 -22.54
N PRO A 16 26.52 -7.66 -21.59
CA PRO A 16 27.01 -9.03 -21.63
C PRO A 16 25.90 -10.08 -21.50
N GLN A 17 24.73 -9.73 -20.98
CA GLN A 17 23.66 -10.68 -20.73
C GLN A 17 22.29 -10.10 -21.10
N ALA A 18 21.49 -10.89 -21.85
CA ALA A 18 20.05 -10.68 -22.02
C ALA A 18 19.30 -10.91 -20.70
N PRO A 19 18.06 -10.40 -20.54
CA PRO A 19 17.22 -10.72 -19.40
C PRO A 19 17.14 -12.23 -19.13
N ARG A 20 17.01 -12.62 -17.86
CA ARG A 20 16.88 -14.05 -17.48
C ARG A 20 15.59 -14.67 -17.99
N LEU A 21 14.51 -13.88 -18.03
CA LEU A 21 13.25 -14.26 -18.64
C LEU A 21 13.06 -13.44 -19.89
N ARG A 22 12.75 -14.12 -21.00
CA ARG A 22 12.57 -13.50 -22.30
C ARG A 22 11.44 -14.21 -23.06
N PHE A 23 10.66 -13.46 -23.82
CA PHE A 23 9.63 -14.03 -24.68
C PHE A 23 10.30 -14.83 -25.82
N PRO A 24 9.85 -16.06 -26.15
CA PRO A 24 10.54 -16.99 -27.05
C PRO A 24 10.70 -16.47 -28.48
N GLU A 25 9.79 -15.57 -28.90
CA GLU A 25 9.79 -14.98 -30.23
C GLU A 25 10.92 -13.97 -30.45
N PHE A 26 11.54 -13.44 -29.40
CA PHE A 26 12.61 -12.44 -29.49
C PHE A 26 13.97 -13.07 -29.24
N ARG A 27 14.91 -12.88 -30.15
CA ARG A 27 16.26 -13.48 -30.10
C ARG A 27 17.38 -12.49 -30.35
N ASP A 28 17.06 -11.22 -30.63
CA ASP A 28 18.06 -10.19 -30.91
C ASP A 28 18.95 -9.95 -29.71
N GLU A 29 20.21 -9.53 -29.95
CA GLU A 29 21.15 -9.19 -28.88
C GLU A 29 20.68 -7.96 -28.11
N TRP A 30 21.01 -7.92 -26.83
CA TRP A 30 20.77 -6.76 -25.97
C TRP A 30 22.01 -5.87 -25.90
N TYR A 31 21.78 -4.57 -25.85
CA TYR A 31 22.79 -3.53 -25.77
C TYR A 31 22.43 -2.53 -24.69
N SER A 32 23.40 -1.69 -24.36
CA SER A 32 23.20 -0.54 -23.49
C SER A 32 23.67 0.72 -24.21
N GLN A 33 22.87 1.78 -24.15
CA GLN A 33 23.26 3.10 -24.63
C GLN A 33 22.91 4.17 -23.61
N ALA A 34 23.62 5.30 -23.66
CA ALA A 34 23.35 6.41 -22.76
C ALA A 34 21.93 6.98 -22.99
N LEU A 35 21.22 7.32 -21.94
CA LEU A 35 19.88 7.93 -22.02
C LEU A 35 19.85 9.14 -22.97
N GLY A 36 20.91 9.94 -22.99
CA GLY A 36 21.03 11.13 -23.86
C GLY A 36 21.05 10.83 -25.35
N THR A 37 21.24 9.55 -25.78
CA THR A 37 21.13 9.17 -27.21
C THR A 37 19.68 8.97 -27.66
N ILE A 38 18.77 8.72 -26.72
CA ILE A 38 17.34 8.45 -26.96
C ILE A 38 16.40 9.45 -26.29
N ALA A 39 16.96 10.39 -25.50
CA ALA A 39 16.19 11.37 -24.76
C ALA A 39 16.85 12.74 -24.79
N SER A 40 16.06 13.78 -24.54
CA SER A 40 16.55 15.16 -24.43
C SER A 40 15.83 15.89 -23.30
N ILE A 41 16.56 16.79 -22.61
CA ILE A 41 16.03 17.59 -21.50
C ILE A 41 14.97 18.56 -22.02
N ILE A 42 13.86 18.65 -21.30
CA ILE A 42 12.79 19.61 -21.57
C ILE A 42 13.11 20.91 -20.85
N LYS A 43 13.28 22.00 -21.65
CA LYS A 43 13.55 23.36 -21.14
C LYS A 43 12.32 24.28 -21.21
N GLU A 44 11.24 23.82 -21.85
CA GLU A 44 10.02 24.61 -22.06
C GLU A 44 9.33 24.90 -20.72
N LYS A 45 8.96 26.16 -20.52
CA LYS A 45 8.30 26.64 -19.29
C LYS A 45 6.80 26.80 -19.49
N ALA A 46 6.06 26.70 -18.39
CA ALA A 46 4.61 26.89 -18.38
C ALA A 46 4.19 28.27 -18.90
N GLY A 47 4.89 29.35 -18.48
CA GLY A 47 4.51 30.69 -18.87
C GLY A 47 3.06 31.00 -18.50
N ASP A 48 2.30 31.49 -19.49
CA ASP A 48 0.86 31.76 -19.33
C ASP A 48 -0.04 30.61 -19.82
N LYS A 49 0.54 29.44 -20.11
CA LYS A 49 -0.23 28.27 -20.54
C LYS A 49 -1.04 27.70 -19.37
N LYS A 50 -2.27 27.27 -19.68
CA LYS A 50 -3.07 26.49 -18.73
C LYS A 50 -2.46 25.10 -18.61
N CYS A 51 -1.98 24.74 -17.43
CA CYS A 51 -1.35 23.46 -17.13
C CYS A 51 -1.93 22.87 -15.86
N THR A 52 -2.03 21.55 -15.82
CA THR A 52 -2.30 20.82 -14.55
C THR A 52 -1.01 20.80 -13.74
N LEU A 53 -1.03 21.40 -12.54
CA LEU A 53 0.14 21.45 -11.68
C LEU A 53 0.33 20.12 -10.96
N MET A 54 1.49 19.49 -11.19
CA MET A 54 1.77 18.15 -10.68
C MET A 54 2.70 18.18 -9.48
N SER A 55 2.56 17.15 -8.68
CA SER A 55 3.48 16.71 -7.63
C SER A 55 3.85 15.26 -7.90
N ILE A 56 4.57 14.62 -6.97
CA ILE A 56 4.93 13.21 -7.08
C ILE A 56 4.60 12.46 -5.79
N ILE A 57 4.17 11.22 -5.93
CA ILE A 57 4.17 10.23 -4.85
C ILE A 57 5.22 9.19 -5.24
N THR A 58 6.28 9.12 -4.44
CA THR A 58 7.42 8.24 -4.69
C THR A 58 6.95 6.79 -4.71
N GLY A 59 7.36 6.02 -5.73
CA GLY A 59 6.90 4.65 -5.94
C GLY A 59 5.56 4.51 -6.68
N VAL A 60 4.79 5.60 -6.80
CA VAL A 60 3.50 5.62 -7.51
C VAL A 60 3.59 6.39 -8.83
N GLY A 61 4.06 7.64 -8.80
CA GLY A 61 4.16 8.47 -10.00
C GLY A 61 3.74 9.91 -9.79
N LEU A 62 3.45 10.60 -10.91
CA LEU A 62 2.98 11.97 -10.92
C LEU A 62 1.48 12.03 -10.58
N ILE A 63 1.13 12.95 -9.69
CA ILE A 63 -0.24 13.22 -9.25
C ILE A 63 -0.52 14.71 -9.29
N SER A 64 -1.76 15.13 -9.56
CA SER A 64 -2.09 16.54 -9.50
C SER A 64 -1.92 17.11 -8.08
N GLN A 65 -1.56 18.40 -7.98
CA GLN A 65 -1.47 19.06 -6.66
C GLN A 65 -2.85 19.10 -5.97
N VAL A 66 -3.92 19.20 -6.74
CA VAL A 66 -5.29 19.20 -6.22
C VAL A 66 -5.61 17.84 -5.58
N ASP A 67 -5.29 16.73 -6.26
CA ASP A 67 -5.56 15.38 -5.72
C ASP A 67 -4.68 15.08 -4.49
N LYS A 68 -3.45 15.60 -4.46
CA LYS A 68 -2.53 15.34 -3.35
C LYS A 68 -2.78 16.23 -2.13
N PHE A 69 -3.11 17.51 -2.33
CA PHE A 69 -3.15 18.53 -1.27
C PHE A 69 -4.53 19.19 -1.11
N GLY A 70 -5.52 18.80 -1.92
CA GLY A 70 -6.84 19.43 -1.97
C GLY A 70 -6.85 20.82 -2.64
N LYS A 71 -5.69 21.34 -3.08
CA LYS A 71 -5.55 22.65 -3.74
C LYS A 71 -4.23 22.75 -4.50
N GLU A 72 -4.15 23.68 -5.43
CA GLU A 72 -2.88 24.10 -6.03
C GLU A 72 -2.07 24.92 -5.01
N ILE A 73 -0.80 24.56 -4.81
CA ILE A 73 0.09 25.22 -3.86
C ILE A 73 1.06 26.21 -4.53
N ALA A 74 1.18 26.16 -5.85
CA ALA A 74 2.07 27.02 -6.62
C ALA A 74 1.36 28.33 -7.00
N GLY A 75 1.56 29.38 -6.26
CA GLY A 75 1.15 30.73 -6.69
C GLY A 75 1.71 31.10 -8.08
N ASN A 76 1.93 32.39 -8.38
CA ASN A 76 2.46 32.88 -9.68
C ASN A 76 3.80 32.26 -10.11
N GLN A 77 4.48 31.54 -9.23
CA GLN A 77 5.74 30.83 -9.54
C GLN A 77 5.58 29.70 -10.54
N TYR A 78 4.34 29.18 -10.75
CA TYR A 78 4.08 28.10 -11.71
C TYR A 78 4.53 28.47 -13.13
N LYS A 79 4.58 29.75 -13.50
CA LYS A 79 5.06 30.20 -14.81
C LYS A 79 6.48 29.73 -15.14
N ASN A 80 7.28 29.47 -14.12
CA ASN A 80 8.64 28.96 -14.26
C ASN A 80 8.73 27.43 -14.26
N TYR A 81 7.62 26.73 -14.03
CA TYR A 81 7.57 25.28 -14.01
C TYR A 81 7.89 24.70 -15.40
N THR A 82 8.51 23.54 -15.43
CA THR A 82 8.78 22.81 -16.67
C THR A 82 7.53 22.07 -17.09
N ILE A 83 7.13 22.19 -18.36
CA ILE A 83 5.96 21.50 -18.87
C ILE A 83 6.26 20.03 -19.15
N LEU A 84 5.21 19.22 -19.08
CA LEU A 84 5.21 17.80 -19.43
C LEU A 84 4.03 17.52 -20.33
N ARG A 85 4.28 16.67 -21.34
CA ARG A 85 3.25 16.08 -22.23
C ARG A 85 3.23 14.58 -22.03
N LYS A 86 2.17 13.93 -22.46
CA LYS A 86 2.05 12.47 -22.41
C LYS A 86 3.28 11.81 -23.03
N GLY A 87 3.91 10.90 -22.28
CA GLY A 87 5.14 10.22 -22.66
C GLY A 87 6.42 10.87 -22.15
N ASP A 88 6.36 12.08 -21.56
CA ASP A 88 7.50 12.74 -20.94
C ASP A 88 7.79 12.19 -19.54
N PHE A 89 9.03 12.31 -19.11
CA PHE A 89 9.49 11.87 -17.79
C PHE A 89 9.90 13.04 -16.90
N ALA A 90 9.69 12.87 -15.60
CA ALA A 90 10.15 13.79 -14.58
C ALA A 90 10.99 13.06 -13.52
N TYR A 91 12.27 13.42 -13.43
CA TYR A 91 13.16 12.96 -12.37
C TYR A 91 13.03 13.88 -11.16
N ASN A 92 12.50 13.37 -10.07
CA ASN A 92 12.42 14.05 -8.78
C ASN A 92 13.75 13.93 -8.03
N LYS A 93 14.43 15.05 -7.83
CA LYS A 93 15.71 15.15 -7.12
C LYS A 93 15.57 15.23 -5.59
N SER A 94 14.53 14.64 -5.04
CA SER A 94 14.33 14.56 -3.58
C SER A 94 14.54 13.12 -3.12
N ALA A 95 15.50 12.91 -2.21
CA ALA A 95 15.75 11.60 -1.60
C ALA A 95 14.61 11.22 -0.65
N THR A 96 14.19 9.98 -0.71
CA THR A 96 13.29 9.36 0.26
C THR A 96 13.92 8.09 0.81
N LYS A 97 13.33 7.50 1.86
CA LYS A 97 13.83 6.24 2.43
C LYS A 97 13.92 5.13 1.38
N ASP A 98 12.90 5.00 0.55
CA ASP A 98 12.80 3.92 -0.44
C ASP A 98 13.52 4.24 -1.76
N TYR A 99 13.69 5.53 -2.09
CA TYR A 99 14.38 6.02 -3.27
C TYR A 99 15.41 7.09 -2.88
N PRO A 100 16.51 6.68 -2.27
CA PRO A 100 17.53 7.63 -1.79
C PRO A 100 18.28 8.35 -2.93
N GLN A 101 18.16 7.86 -4.18
CA GLN A 101 18.73 8.50 -5.39
C GLN A 101 17.69 9.27 -6.22
N GLY A 102 16.53 9.56 -5.63
CA GLY A 102 15.42 10.19 -6.34
C GLY A 102 14.58 9.19 -7.13
N PHE A 103 13.53 9.69 -7.75
CA PHE A 103 12.52 8.85 -8.44
C PHE A 103 12.20 9.44 -9.81
N ILE A 104 12.17 8.60 -10.85
CA ILE A 104 11.79 8.99 -12.21
C ILE A 104 10.37 8.48 -12.47
N ALA A 105 9.48 9.37 -12.91
CA ALA A 105 8.10 9.05 -13.23
C ALA A 105 7.74 9.46 -14.66
N LEU A 106 6.96 8.61 -15.32
CA LEU A 106 6.34 8.87 -16.62
C LEU A 106 5.07 9.71 -16.43
N TYR A 107 4.87 10.71 -17.27
CA TYR A 107 3.59 11.41 -17.36
C TYR A 107 2.66 10.74 -18.36
N THR A 108 1.52 10.28 -17.90
CA THR A 108 0.53 9.52 -18.70
C THR A 108 -0.74 10.33 -19.04
N GLY A 109 -0.89 11.54 -18.45
CA GLY A 109 -2.07 12.38 -18.67
C GLY A 109 -2.14 12.92 -20.09
N ASN A 110 -3.36 13.24 -20.54
CA ASN A 110 -3.59 13.77 -21.87
C ASN A 110 -3.45 15.31 -21.96
N GLU A 111 -3.58 16.00 -20.83
CA GLU A 111 -3.45 17.47 -20.76
C GLU A 111 -1.99 17.88 -20.57
N ILE A 112 -1.69 19.16 -20.85
CA ILE A 112 -0.37 19.71 -20.54
C ILE A 112 -0.25 19.82 -19.03
N ALA A 113 0.82 19.26 -18.48
CA ALA A 113 1.15 19.34 -17.05
C ALA A 113 2.38 20.19 -16.81
N ALA A 114 2.62 20.60 -15.56
CA ALA A 114 3.81 21.34 -15.18
C ALA A 114 4.31 20.92 -13.78
N VAL A 115 5.65 20.85 -13.63
CA VAL A 115 6.33 20.50 -12.37
C VAL A 115 7.38 21.55 -12.00
N PRO A 116 7.67 21.77 -10.68
CA PRO A 116 8.69 22.70 -10.23
C PRO A 116 10.09 22.38 -10.77
N ASN A 117 10.68 23.26 -11.54
CA ASN A 117 12.03 23.07 -12.11
C ASN A 117 13.16 23.01 -11.06
N SER A 118 12.91 23.50 -9.84
CA SER A 118 13.89 23.46 -8.73
C SER A 118 14.15 22.05 -8.18
N ILE A 119 13.15 21.17 -8.29
CA ILE A 119 13.21 19.80 -7.75
C ILE A 119 13.05 18.72 -8.81
N PHE A 120 12.71 19.09 -10.04
CA PHE A 120 12.57 18.16 -11.14
C PHE A 120 13.49 18.49 -12.31
N THR A 121 14.11 17.45 -12.87
CA THR A 121 14.66 17.47 -14.23
C THR A 121 13.74 16.68 -15.13
N CYS A 122 13.22 17.31 -16.18
CA CYS A 122 12.27 16.70 -17.10
C CYS A 122 12.94 16.35 -18.43
N PHE A 123 12.61 15.23 -19.00
CA PHE A 123 13.12 14.80 -20.31
C PHE A 123 12.05 14.10 -21.14
N LYS A 124 12.18 14.20 -22.45
CA LYS A 124 11.36 13.50 -23.43
C LYS A 124 12.19 12.45 -24.15
N VAL A 125 11.59 11.35 -24.50
CA VAL A 125 12.22 10.27 -25.26
C VAL A 125 11.80 10.31 -26.73
N GLN A 126 12.61 9.68 -27.59
CA GLN A 126 12.34 9.51 -29.02
C GLN A 126 11.49 8.23 -29.22
N PRO A 127 10.21 8.33 -29.60
CA PRO A 127 9.32 7.16 -29.67
C PRO A 127 9.76 6.09 -30.70
N GLU A 128 10.52 6.50 -31.72
CA GLU A 128 11.10 5.63 -32.71
C GLU A 128 12.27 4.78 -32.19
N SER A 129 12.83 5.14 -31.03
CA SER A 129 13.98 4.46 -30.45
C SER A 129 13.63 3.63 -29.22
N ILE A 130 12.65 4.11 -28.42
CA ILE A 130 12.31 3.46 -27.17
C ILE A 130 10.84 3.64 -26.79
N VAL A 131 10.24 2.57 -26.24
CA VAL A 131 8.86 2.60 -25.71
C VAL A 131 8.86 3.25 -24.33
N SER A 132 8.14 4.36 -24.14
CA SER A 132 8.09 5.08 -22.85
C SER A 132 7.61 4.18 -21.70
N ALA A 133 6.63 3.30 -21.92
CA ALA A 133 6.14 2.38 -20.90
C ALA A 133 7.21 1.36 -20.47
N TYR A 134 8.02 0.83 -21.41
CA TYR A 134 9.17 -0.03 -21.10
C TYR A 134 10.17 0.70 -20.19
N LEU A 135 10.54 1.92 -20.55
CA LEU A 135 11.49 2.73 -19.80
C LEU A 135 10.94 3.08 -18.40
N ASN A 136 9.63 3.31 -18.29
CA ASN A 136 8.97 3.54 -17.00
C ASN A 136 9.14 2.35 -16.05
N TYR A 137 8.92 1.11 -16.53
CA TYR A 137 9.11 -0.10 -15.71
C TYR A 137 10.56 -0.31 -15.30
N LEU A 138 11.51 0.02 -16.17
CA LEU A 138 12.93 0.01 -15.82
C LEU A 138 13.22 0.97 -14.65
N PHE A 139 12.65 2.17 -14.66
CA PHE A 139 12.81 3.17 -13.61
C PHE A 139 12.05 2.82 -12.34
N LEU A 140 10.85 2.25 -12.43
CA LEU A 140 10.10 1.72 -11.28
C LEU A 140 10.89 0.62 -10.57
N GLY A 141 11.67 -0.19 -11.29
CA GLY A 141 12.63 -1.14 -10.74
C GLY A 141 13.87 -0.50 -10.10
N ASN A 142 13.91 0.83 -10.01
CA ASN A 142 15.03 1.62 -9.47
C ASN A 142 16.40 1.35 -10.17
N PHE A 143 16.34 1.05 -11.46
CA PHE A 143 17.54 0.81 -12.26
C PHE A 143 18.48 2.03 -12.26
N HIS A 144 17.90 3.24 -12.37
CA HIS A 144 18.65 4.50 -12.36
C HIS A 144 19.38 4.77 -11.02
N GLY A 145 18.83 4.32 -9.90
CA GLY A 145 19.37 4.63 -8.59
C GLY A 145 20.77 4.12 -8.35
N LYS A 146 21.07 2.89 -8.81
CA LYS A 146 22.41 2.32 -8.70
C LYS A 146 23.46 3.07 -9.54
N TRP A 147 23.07 3.54 -10.73
CA TRP A 147 23.95 4.33 -11.59
C TRP A 147 24.17 5.73 -11.01
N LEU A 148 23.09 6.44 -10.71
CA LEU A 148 23.12 7.84 -10.26
C LEU A 148 23.83 7.99 -8.91
N ARG A 149 23.86 6.96 -8.07
CA ARG A 149 24.58 6.98 -6.77
C ARG A 149 26.04 7.44 -6.89
N ARG A 150 26.68 7.28 -8.04
CA ARG A 150 28.07 7.66 -8.28
C ARG A 150 28.26 9.17 -8.46
N TYR A 151 27.21 9.85 -8.91
CA TYR A 151 27.24 11.25 -9.30
C TYR A 151 26.52 12.15 -8.29
N ILE A 152 25.61 11.55 -7.51
CA ILE A 152 24.79 12.31 -6.55
C ILE A 152 25.65 12.75 -5.39
N THR A 153 25.76 14.07 -5.21
CA THR A 153 26.23 14.69 -3.98
C THR A 153 25.02 15.16 -3.17
N VAL A 154 24.96 14.73 -1.89
CA VAL A 154 23.90 15.20 -0.97
C VAL A 154 24.27 16.62 -0.55
N GLY A 155 23.52 17.60 -1.04
CA GLY A 155 23.73 19.01 -0.69
C GLY A 155 23.41 19.26 0.79
N ALA A 156 24.29 20.01 1.47
CA ALA A 156 24.14 20.37 2.89
C ALA A 156 22.94 21.30 3.16
N ARG A 157 22.19 21.72 2.15
CA ARG A 157 21.22 22.83 2.27
C ARG A 157 19.76 22.48 2.43
N ALA A 158 19.33 21.25 2.20
CA ALA A 158 17.92 20.93 2.42
C ALA A 158 17.75 19.42 2.53
N HIS A 159 17.29 18.96 3.64
CA HIS A 159 16.65 17.69 3.88
C HIS A 159 16.37 16.85 2.62
N GLY A 160 17.37 16.10 2.13
CA GLY A 160 17.19 15.14 1.04
C GLY A 160 17.21 15.69 -0.39
N SER A 161 17.62 16.96 -0.62
CA SER A 161 17.82 17.47 -1.99
C SER A 161 19.08 16.89 -2.60
N LEU A 162 18.94 16.29 -3.79
CA LEU A 162 20.03 15.68 -4.55
C LEU A 162 20.56 16.69 -5.58
N SER A 163 21.88 16.84 -5.64
CA SER A 163 22.55 17.55 -6.73
C SER A 163 22.99 16.52 -7.77
N ILE A 164 22.48 16.66 -8.98
CA ILE A 164 22.85 15.88 -10.17
C ILE A 164 22.73 16.79 -11.38
N ASP A 165 23.71 16.74 -12.25
CA ASP A 165 23.71 17.47 -13.50
C ASP A 165 22.92 16.73 -14.59
N ASP A 166 22.41 17.51 -15.57
CA ASP A 166 21.65 16.94 -16.68
C ASP A 166 22.48 15.93 -17.49
N ASP A 167 23.80 16.20 -17.66
CA ASP A 167 24.72 15.33 -18.37
C ASP A 167 24.93 13.99 -17.63
N ASP A 168 25.00 14.01 -16.29
CA ASP A 168 25.11 12.81 -15.48
C ASP A 168 23.83 11.95 -15.59
N LEU A 169 22.65 12.59 -15.55
CA LEU A 169 21.38 11.90 -15.79
C LEU A 169 21.33 11.30 -17.19
N LEU A 170 21.73 12.06 -18.22
CA LEU A 170 21.73 11.61 -19.61
C LEU A 170 22.81 10.54 -19.90
N SER A 171 23.80 10.40 -19.04
CA SER A 171 24.81 9.32 -19.14
C SER A 171 24.30 7.95 -18.69
N LEU A 172 23.10 7.88 -18.08
CA LEU A 172 22.50 6.63 -17.58
C LEU A 172 22.43 5.57 -18.70
N PRO A 173 23.05 4.40 -18.53
CA PRO A 173 23.01 3.33 -19.53
C PRO A 173 21.64 2.66 -19.52
N ILE A 174 20.96 2.70 -20.65
CA ILE A 174 19.63 2.09 -20.83
C ILE A 174 19.80 0.78 -21.60
N PRO A 175 19.50 -0.38 -21.01
CA PRO A 175 19.51 -1.67 -21.70
C PRO A 175 18.26 -1.80 -22.58
N TYR A 176 18.44 -2.33 -23.79
CA TYR A 176 17.33 -2.62 -24.71
C TYR A 176 17.76 -3.65 -25.76
N PRO A 177 16.83 -4.42 -26.36
CA PRO A 177 17.13 -5.31 -27.48
C PRO A 177 17.48 -4.47 -28.73
N LYS A 178 18.45 -4.92 -29.54
CA LYS A 178 18.84 -4.29 -30.80
C LYS A 178 18.24 -5.05 -31.95
N GLY A 179 17.90 -4.34 -33.04
CA GLY A 179 17.39 -4.96 -34.26
C GLY A 179 15.98 -4.53 -34.60
N VAL A 180 15.44 -5.13 -35.64
CA VAL A 180 14.13 -4.79 -36.19
C VAL A 180 13.00 -5.08 -35.20
N SER A 181 13.16 -6.07 -34.33
CA SER A 181 12.16 -6.45 -33.32
C SER A 181 12.26 -5.69 -32.00
N SER A 182 13.20 -4.75 -31.86
CA SER A 182 13.50 -4.04 -30.61
C SER A 182 12.27 -3.38 -29.97
N LEU A 183 11.55 -2.56 -30.70
CA LEU A 183 10.33 -1.90 -30.18
C LEU A 183 9.22 -2.92 -29.86
N GLY A 184 9.14 -4.02 -30.63
CA GLY A 184 8.17 -5.09 -30.39
C GLY A 184 8.44 -5.82 -29.05
N GLU A 185 9.70 -6.12 -28.74
CA GLU A 185 10.06 -6.75 -27.47
C GLU A 185 9.85 -5.80 -26.30
N GLN A 186 10.26 -4.54 -26.43
CA GLN A 186 10.01 -3.51 -25.42
C GLN A 186 8.50 -3.35 -25.12
N GLN A 187 7.69 -3.29 -26.17
CA GLN A 187 6.23 -3.19 -26.05
C GLN A 187 5.66 -4.43 -25.35
N LYS A 188 6.11 -5.62 -25.73
CA LYS A 188 5.66 -6.89 -25.12
C LYS A 188 5.98 -6.96 -23.63
N ILE A 189 7.15 -6.49 -23.20
CA ILE A 189 7.55 -6.39 -21.80
C ILE A 189 6.63 -5.39 -21.08
N ALA A 190 6.41 -4.22 -21.66
CA ALA A 190 5.54 -3.19 -21.10
C ALA A 190 4.10 -3.68 -20.96
N ASP A 191 3.55 -4.33 -21.98
CA ASP A 191 2.18 -4.87 -22.00
C ASP A 191 1.99 -5.98 -20.94
N CYS A 192 2.99 -6.84 -20.77
CA CYS A 192 2.97 -7.88 -19.75
C CYS A 192 2.88 -7.28 -18.34
N LEU A 193 3.68 -6.26 -18.05
CA LEU A 193 3.70 -5.62 -16.73
C LEU A 193 2.47 -4.75 -16.50
N SER A 194 1.98 -4.01 -17.51
CA SER A 194 0.77 -3.19 -17.39
C SER A 194 -0.49 -4.04 -17.21
N SER A 195 -0.60 -5.16 -17.93
CA SER A 195 -1.71 -6.11 -17.75
C SER A 195 -1.76 -6.66 -16.31
N LEU A 196 -0.59 -6.89 -15.70
CA LEU A 196 -0.52 -7.32 -14.32
C LEU A 196 -0.91 -6.21 -13.34
N GLU A 197 -0.53 -4.95 -13.62
CA GLU A 197 -0.98 -3.78 -12.83
C GLU A 197 -2.48 -3.58 -12.90
N GLU A 198 -3.07 -3.69 -14.10
CA GLU A 198 -4.52 -3.61 -14.28
C GLU A 198 -5.24 -4.69 -13.47
N ARG A 199 -4.68 -5.90 -13.46
CA ARG A 199 -5.22 -7.01 -12.66
C ARG A 199 -5.11 -6.73 -11.17
N ILE A 200 -3.98 -6.24 -10.67
CA ILE A 200 -3.80 -5.86 -9.25
C ILE A 200 -4.82 -4.78 -8.88
N ALA A 201 -4.98 -3.75 -9.71
CA ALA A 201 -5.96 -2.69 -9.47
C ALA A 201 -7.41 -3.23 -9.41
N ALA A 202 -7.79 -4.13 -10.32
CA ALA A 202 -9.11 -4.76 -10.33
C ALA A 202 -9.36 -5.60 -9.06
N GLU A 203 -8.35 -6.37 -8.62
CA GLU A 203 -8.44 -7.18 -7.40
C GLU A 203 -8.48 -6.28 -6.14
N THR A 204 -7.80 -5.14 -6.14
CA THR A 204 -7.85 -4.15 -5.05
C THR A 204 -9.24 -3.51 -4.96
N ASN A 205 -9.83 -3.11 -6.07
CA ASN A 205 -11.19 -2.57 -6.10
C ASN A 205 -12.21 -3.60 -5.57
N LYS A 206 -12.01 -4.89 -5.89
CA LYS A 206 -12.83 -5.98 -5.35
C LYS A 206 -12.67 -6.12 -3.85
N LEU A 207 -11.45 -6.00 -3.32
CA LEU A 207 -11.18 -6.03 -1.88
C LEU A 207 -11.90 -4.90 -1.16
N ASP A 208 -11.84 -3.69 -1.70
CA ASP A 208 -12.52 -2.53 -1.12
C ASP A 208 -14.04 -2.69 -1.14
N ALA A 209 -14.61 -3.20 -2.23
CA ALA A 209 -16.04 -3.50 -2.31
C ALA A 209 -16.48 -4.57 -1.27
N LEU A 210 -15.66 -5.61 -1.02
CA LEU A 210 -15.93 -6.61 0.02
C LEU A 210 -15.92 -6.00 1.42
N LYS A 211 -14.95 -5.12 1.71
CA LYS A 211 -14.86 -4.40 2.99
C LYS A 211 -16.07 -3.48 3.22
N ASP A 212 -16.46 -2.74 2.19
CA ASP A 212 -17.63 -1.85 2.24
C ASP A 212 -18.93 -2.64 2.41
N HIS A 213 -19.05 -3.77 1.70
CA HIS A 213 -20.20 -4.68 1.86
C HIS A 213 -20.29 -5.22 3.28
N LYS A 214 -19.18 -5.71 3.85
CA LYS A 214 -19.14 -6.15 5.26
C LYS A 214 -19.55 -5.04 6.22
N LYS A 215 -19.02 -3.83 6.02
CA LYS A 215 -19.36 -2.65 6.83
C LYS A 215 -20.86 -2.32 6.74
N GLY A 216 -21.45 -2.45 5.56
CA GLY A 216 -22.90 -2.28 5.35
C GLY A 216 -23.72 -3.32 6.11
N LEU A 217 -23.32 -4.60 5.99
CA LEU A 217 -24.00 -5.71 6.69
C LEU A 217 -23.91 -5.58 8.21
N LEU A 218 -22.75 -5.21 8.76
CA LEU A 218 -22.60 -4.96 10.20
C LEU A 218 -23.59 -3.92 10.74
N LYS A 219 -23.90 -2.89 9.95
CA LYS A 219 -24.88 -1.87 10.34
C LYS A 219 -26.34 -2.33 10.22
N GLN A 220 -26.61 -3.28 9.33
CA GLN A 220 -27.98 -3.72 9.04
C GLN A 220 -28.36 -4.97 9.82
N LEU A 221 -27.42 -5.87 10.11
CA LEU A 221 -27.65 -7.14 10.82
C LEU A 221 -27.72 -6.98 12.34
N PHE A 222 -27.28 -5.84 12.88
CA PHE A 222 -27.41 -5.55 14.30
C PHE A 222 -28.39 -4.38 14.51
N PRO A 223 -29.21 -4.42 15.56
CA PRO A 223 -30.09 -3.29 15.92
C PRO A 223 -29.28 -2.03 16.21
N ALA A 224 -29.81 -0.88 15.81
CA ALA A 224 -29.26 0.41 16.21
C ALA A 224 -29.45 0.65 17.74
N GLU A 225 -28.74 1.62 18.29
CA GLU A 225 -28.83 1.97 19.71
C GLU A 225 -30.31 2.33 20.08
N GLY A 226 -30.91 1.57 20.99
CA GLY A 226 -32.29 1.73 21.42
C GLY A 226 -33.33 0.92 20.63
N GLU A 227 -32.92 0.22 19.57
CA GLU A 227 -33.79 -0.67 18.80
C GLU A 227 -33.64 -2.14 19.28
N THR A 228 -34.72 -2.91 19.10
CA THR A 228 -34.79 -4.32 19.46
C THR A 228 -34.74 -5.27 18.25
N LEU A 229 -34.80 -4.71 17.03
CA LEU A 229 -34.76 -5.47 15.79
C LEU A 229 -33.73 -4.85 14.80
N PRO A 230 -32.98 -5.68 14.06
CA PRO A 230 -32.10 -5.20 13.01
C PRO A 230 -32.89 -4.79 11.76
N GLN A 231 -32.29 -3.92 10.93
CA GLN A 231 -32.90 -3.51 9.64
C GLN A 231 -32.95 -4.67 8.64
N LEU A 232 -31.93 -5.52 8.66
CA LEU A 232 -31.85 -6.73 7.83
C LEU A 232 -31.88 -7.96 8.72
N ARG A 233 -32.84 -8.87 8.44
CA ARG A 233 -32.97 -10.13 9.15
C ARG A 233 -33.09 -11.27 8.15
N PHE A 234 -32.44 -12.39 8.41
CA PHE A 234 -32.53 -13.55 7.56
C PHE A 234 -33.99 -14.04 7.49
N PRO A 235 -34.44 -14.51 6.31
CA PRO A 235 -35.85 -14.89 6.10
C PRO A 235 -36.39 -15.86 7.14
N GLU A 236 -35.55 -16.84 7.54
CA GLU A 236 -35.91 -17.89 8.51
C GLU A 236 -36.16 -17.38 9.94
N PHE A 237 -35.75 -16.15 10.27
CA PHE A 237 -35.90 -15.58 11.60
C PHE A 237 -36.85 -14.36 11.66
N ARG A 238 -37.51 -14.00 10.55
CA ARG A 238 -38.38 -12.81 10.50
C ARG A 238 -39.47 -12.80 11.57
N ASP A 239 -39.99 -14.00 11.87
CA ASP A 239 -41.09 -14.19 12.84
C ASP A 239 -40.59 -14.65 14.23
N ALA A 240 -39.27 -14.62 14.49
CA ALA A 240 -38.68 -15.11 15.73
C ALA A 240 -38.83 -14.13 16.95
N GLY A 241 -39.60 -13.06 16.80
CA GLY A 241 -39.79 -12.06 17.87
C GLY A 241 -38.64 -11.06 17.98
N GLU A 242 -38.72 -10.21 19.01
CA GLU A 242 -37.73 -9.19 19.31
C GLU A 242 -36.48 -9.78 19.99
N TRP A 243 -35.33 -9.11 19.83
CA TRP A 243 -34.11 -9.50 20.51
C TRP A 243 -34.15 -9.09 21.99
N VAL A 244 -33.59 -9.96 22.84
CA VAL A 244 -33.57 -9.79 24.28
C VAL A 244 -32.45 -8.85 24.70
N GLN A 245 -32.74 -7.83 25.47
CA GLN A 245 -31.77 -6.89 26.03
C GLN A 245 -31.02 -7.52 27.22
N LYS A 246 -29.69 -7.47 27.17
CA LYS A 246 -28.76 -7.89 28.23
C LYS A 246 -27.60 -6.92 28.35
N ILE A 247 -26.67 -7.17 29.26
CA ILE A 247 -25.35 -6.53 29.30
C ILE A 247 -24.27 -7.60 29.13
N ILE A 248 -23.06 -7.19 28.72
CA ILE A 248 -21.96 -8.14 28.44
C ILE A 248 -21.65 -9.04 29.65
N SER A 249 -21.67 -8.51 30.86
CA SER A 249 -21.42 -9.32 32.07
C SER A 249 -22.44 -10.41 32.34
N ASP A 250 -23.62 -10.37 31.70
CA ASP A 250 -24.63 -11.44 31.84
C ASP A 250 -24.29 -12.69 31.01
N VAL A 251 -23.39 -12.54 30.01
CA VAL A 251 -23.14 -13.58 29.00
C VAL A 251 -21.68 -14.03 28.93
N CYS A 252 -20.75 -13.34 29.60
CA CYS A 252 -19.34 -13.74 29.64
C CYS A 252 -18.61 -13.21 30.86
N SER A 253 -17.46 -13.81 31.16
CA SER A 253 -16.51 -13.31 32.16
C SER A 253 -15.55 -12.31 31.50
N ILE A 254 -15.06 -11.32 32.29
CA ILE A 254 -14.12 -10.30 31.85
C ILE A 254 -12.89 -10.29 32.75
N SER A 255 -11.71 -10.26 32.19
CA SER A 255 -10.44 -10.16 32.92
C SER A 255 -9.38 -9.53 32.02
N THR A 256 -8.19 -9.27 32.57
CA THR A 256 -7.03 -8.81 31.80
C THR A 256 -5.98 -9.91 31.67
N GLY A 257 -5.00 -9.69 30.80
CA GLY A 257 -3.79 -10.51 30.74
C GLY A 257 -2.88 -10.35 31.95
N LYS A 258 -1.73 -11.03 31.93
CA LYS A 258 -0.73 -11.02 33.02
C LYS A 258 0.68 -10.72 32.52
N SER A 259 0.96 -10.84 31.20
CA SER A 259 2.29 -10.64 30.62
C SER A 259 2.59 -9.17 30.37
N ASN A 260 3.87 -8.84 30.27
CA ASN A 260 4.38 -7.50 29.95
C ASN A 260 5.02 -7.48 28.54
N THR A 261 5.26 -6.31 27.98
CA THR A 261 5.89 -6.14 26.66
C THR A 261 7.26 -6.83 26.56
N GLN A 262 8.01 -6.89 27.65
CA GLN A 262 9.32 -7.57 27.72
C GLN A 262 9.23 -9.10 27.61
N ASP A 263 8.03 -9.70 27.75
CA ASP A 263 7.81 -11.13 27.57
C ASP A 263 7.72 -11.53 26.08
N LYS A 264 7.78 -10.54 25.16
CA LYS A 264 7.89 -10.78 23.74
C LYS A 264 9.16 -11.57 23.41
N ASN A 265 9.02 -12.56 22.52
CA ASN A 265 10.13 -13.33 21.99
C ASN A 265 9.84 -13.66 20.52
N ASP A 266 10.65 -13.16 19.59
CA ASP A 266 10.44 -13.32 18.16
C ASP A 266 10.54 -14.80 17.70
N ASP A 267 11.27 -15.65 18.46
CA ASP A 267 11.36 -17.09 18.23
C ASP A 267 10.19 -17.88 18.88
N GLY A 268 9.25 -17.17 19.50
CA GLY A 268 8.09 -17.78 20.15
C GLY A 268 7.10 -18.39 19.17
N ILE A 269 6.44 -19.48 19.56
CA ILE A 269 5.45 -20.18 18.73
C ILE A 269 4.00 -19.77 19.01
N PHE A 270 3.76 -19.15 20.18
CA PHE A 270 2.40 -18.75 20.57
C PHE A 270 2.14 -17.27 20.21
N PRO A 271 0.93 -16.92 19.78
CA PRO A 271 0.55 -15.52 19.59
C PRO A 271 0.54 -14.79 20.95
N PHE A 272 1.12 -13.59 20.97
CA PHE A 272 1.11 -12.70 22.12
C PHE A 272 0.38 -11.39 21.75
N TYR A 273 -0.78 -11.19 22.34
CA TYR A 273 -1.62 -10.03 22.10
C TYR A 273 -1.22 -8.88 23.02
N VAL A 274 -0.80 -7.79 22.40
CA VAL A 274 -0.28 -6.59 23.08
C VAL A 274 -1.19 -5.37 22.85
N ARG A 275 -0.76 -4.17 23.25
CA ARG A 275 -1.55 -2.93 23.15
C ARG A 275 -1.64 -2.33 21.72
N SER A 276 -1.36 -3.09 20.70
CA SER A 276 -1.41 -2.68 19.29
C SER A 276 -2.14 -3.73 18.45
N ALA A 277 -2.43 -3.41 17.19
CA ALA A 277 -2.99 -4.36 16.23
C ALA A 277 -1.98 -5.45 15.82
N ILE A 278 -0.68 -5.24 16.07
CA ILE A 278 0.36 -6.22 15.75
C ILE A 278 0.32 -7.34 16.79
N ILE A 279 0.25 -8.57 16.30
CA ILE A 279 0.30 -9.78 17.12
C ILE A 279 1.78 -10.16 17.22
N GLU A 280 2.32 -10.09 18.44
CA GLU A 280 3.68 -10.47 18.75
C GLU A 280 3.80 -11.98 19.01
N ARG A 281 4.97 -12.47 19.35
CA ARG A 281 5.25 -13.86 19.66
C ARG A 281 5.70 -14.04 21.10
N SER A 282 5.38 -15.22 21.68
CA SER A 282 5.80 -15.63 23.03
C SER A 282 6.21 -17.10 23.02
N THR A 283 7.16 -17.47 23.86
CA THR A 283 7.54 -18.88 24.09
C THR A 283 6.59 -19.61 25.03
N LYS A 284 5.71 -18.89 25.71
CA LYS A 284 4.71 -19.44 26.65
C LYS A 284 3.30 -19.03 26.22
N TYR A 285 2.29 -19.78 26.67
CA TYR A 285 0.90 -19.35 26.65
C TYR A 285 0.35 -19.33 28.08
N LEU A 286 -0.53 -18.39 28.36
CA LEU A 286 -1.21 -18.30 29.66
C LEU A 286 -2.67 -18.73 29.60
N TYR A 287 -3.23 -18.77 28.41
CA TYR A 287 -4.64 -19.06 28.15
C TYR A 287 -4.78 -20.05 27.00
N ASP A 288 -5.76 -20.96 27.12
CA ASP A 288 -6.16 -21.92 26.09
C ASP A 288 -7.69 -21.96 26.12
N GLU A 289 -8.30 -21.05 25.38
CA GLU A 289 -9.75 -20.81 25.46
C GLU A 289 -10.25 -20.01 24.25
N GLU A 290 -11.56 -19.94 24.10
CA GLU A 290 -12.23 -18.99 23.23
C GLU A 290 -12.36 -17.64 23.96
N ALA A 291 -11.95 -16.53 23.30
CA ALA A 291 -12.04 -15.19 23.89
C ALA A 291 -12.13 -14.09 22.84
N ILE A 292 -12.69 -12.95 23.25
CA ILE A 292 -12.61 -11.65 22.54
C ILE A 292 -11.62 -10.79 23.31
N LEU A 293 -10.65 -10.22 22.60
CA LEU A 293 -9.62 -9.38 23.17
C LEU A 293 -9.80 -7.92 22.75
N THR A 294 -9.60 -6.99 23.70
CA THR A 294 -9.62 -5.55 23.40
C THR A 294 -8.60 -4.79 24.23
N VAL A 295 -7.98 -3.77 23.63
CA VAL A 295 -6.94 -2.97 24.27
C VAL A 295 -7.53 -2.00 25.28
N GLY A 296 -7.01 -2.04 26.53
CA GLY A 296 -7.46 -1.21 27.63
C GLY A 296 -6.81 0.17 27.71
N ASP A 297 -5.57 0.34 27.22
CA ASP A 297 -4.87 1.63 27.20
C ASP A 297 -3.86 1.73 26.02
N GLY A 298 -3.44 2.93 25.68
CA GLY A 298 -2.47 3.21 24.62
C GLY A 298 -3.10 3.41 23.25
N VAL A 299 -2.29 3.32 22.19
CA VAL A 299 -2.70 3.70 20.80
C VAL A 299 -3.88 2.88 20.26
N GLY A 300 -4.02 1.63 20.69
CA GLY A 300 -5.08 0.70 20.27
C GLY A 300 -6.36 0.77 21.10
N THR A 301 -6.45 1.67 22.07
CA THR A 301 -7.57 1.73 23.04
C THR A 301 -8.92 1.84 22.36
N GLY A 302 -9.78 0.85 22.61
CA GLY A 302 -11.14 0.78 22.06
C GLY A 302 -11.23 0.61 20.54
N LYS A 303 -10.11 0.39 19.83
CA LYS A 303 -10.05 0.25 18.36
C LYS A 303 -9.50 -1.08 17.89
N VAL A 304 -8.76 -1.78 18.75
CA VAL A 304 -8.16 -3.08 18.43
C VAL A 304 -8.96 -4.18 19.09
N TYR A 305 -9.41 -5.11 18.28
CA TYR A 305 -10.19 -6.28 18.69
C TYR A 305 -9.62 -7.52 18.03
N HIS A 306 -9.52 -8.61 18.79
CA HIS A 306 -9.18 -9.92 18.25
C HIS A 306 -10.18 -10.95 18.76
N TYR A 307 -10.57 -11.87 17.87
CA TYR A 307 -11.22 -13.12 18.28
C TYR A 307 -10.17 -14.21 18.26
N VAL A 308 -10.09 -14.98 19.35
CA VAL A 308 -9.13 -16.04 19.54
C VAL A 308 -9.83 -17.32 19.99
N ASN A 309 -9.33 -18.46 19.56
CA ASN A 309 -9.75 -19.77 20.04
C ASN A 309 -8.53 -20.69 20.05
N GLY A 310 -8.03 -21.01 21.24
CA GLY A 310 -6.81 -21.80 21.46
C GLY A 310 -5.78 -21.11 22.35
N LYS A 311 -4.51 -21.47 22.16
CA LYS A 311 -3.38 -21.08 23.03
C LYS A 311 -2.83 -19.71 22.67
N TYR A 312 -2.78 -18.81 23.66
CA TYR A 312 -2.23 -17.45 23.48
C TYR A 312 -1.65 -16.89 24.79
N ASP A 313 -0.79 -15.91 24.65
CA ASP A 313 -0.32 -15.03 25.75
C ASP A 313 -1.00 -13.66 25.62
N LEU A 314 -1.15 -12.94 26.75
CA LEU A 314 -1.92 -11.71 26.81
C LEU A 314 -1.28 -10.68 27.73
N HIS A 315 -1.07 -9.49 27.19
CA HIS A 315 -0.55 -8.35 27.94
C HIS A 315 -1.52 -7.89 29.03
N GLN A 316 -1.00 -7.49 30.21
CA GLN A 316 -1.79 -7.07 31.37
C GLN A 316 -2.74 -5.88 31.15
N ARG A 317 -2.56 -5.10 30.05
CA ARG A 317 -3.42 -3.97 29.67
C ARG A 317 -4.37 -4.31 28.55
N VAL A 318 -4.53 -5.59 28.22
CA VAL A 318 -5.50 -6.07 27.24
C VAL A 318 -6.57 -6.87 27.98
N TYR A 319 -7.81 -6.50 27.77
CA TYR A 319 -8.95 -7.23 28.32
C TYR A 319 -9.24 -8.46 27.46
N ARG A 320 -9.75 -9.51 28.10
CA ARG A 320 -10.35 -10.70 27.49
C ARG A 320 -11.77 -10.89 28.01
N LEU A 321 -12.72 -11.14 27.09
CA LEU A 321 -14.07 -11.58 27.35
C LEU A 321 -14.09 -13.07 27.00
N PHE A 322 -14.45 -13.94 27.94
CA PHE A 322 -14.30 -15.38 27.82
C PHE A 322 -15.38 -16.12 28.63
N ARG A 323 -15.44 -17.44 28.49
CA ARG A 323 -16.47 -18.26 29.13
C ARG A 323 -17.87 -17.80 28.74
N PHE A 324 -18.13 -17.78 27.42
CA PHE A 324 -19.41 -17.40 26.87
C PHE A 324 -20.52 -18.34 27.33
N GLN A 325 -21.67 -17.77 27.73
CA GLN A 325 -22.81 -18.52 28.25
C GLN A 325 -24.08 -18.16 27.47
N ASN A 326 -24.65 -19.15 26.79
CA ASN A 326 -25.86 -18.99 25.99
C ASN A 326 -25.75 -17.84 24.94
N ILE A 327 -24.58 -17.71 24.36
CA ILE A 327 -24.25 -16.77 23.27
C ILE A 327 -23.16 -17.35 22.39
N ASP A 328 -23.23 -17.10 21.09
CA ASP A 328 -22.15 -17.42 20.17
C ASP A 328 -21.00 -16.39 20.30
N GLY A 329 -19.78 -16.87 20.52
CA GLY A 329 -18.61 -16.01 20.76
C GLY A 329 -18.23 -15.15 19.55
N LYS A 330 -18.39 -15.66 18.32
CA LYS A 330 -18.13 -14.90 17.08
C LYS A 330 -19.21 -13.84 16.84
N PHE A 331 -20.47 -14.14 17.10
CA PHE A 331 -21.56 -13.16 17.08
C PHE A 331 -21.25 -12.01 18.03
N LEU A 332 -20.90 -12.33 19.29
CA LEU A 332 -20.53 -11.31 20.26
C LEU A 332 -19.31 -10.50 19.82
N PHE A 333 -18.32 -11.12 19.19
CA PHE A 333 -17.16 -10.43 18.63
C PHE A 333 -17.56 -9.36 17.60
N TYR A 334 -18.43 -9.72 16.66
CA TYR A 334 -18.89 -8.76 15.63
C TYR A 334 -19.72 -7.65 16.23
N LEU A 335 -20.64 -7.96 17.14
CA LEU A 335 -21.44 -6.96 17.86
C LEU A 335 -20.54 -6.01 18.67
N PHE A 336 -19.64 -6.56 19.48
CA PHE A 336 -18.75 -5.81 20.33
C PHE A 336 -17.81 -4.92 19.53
N SER A 337 -17.14 -5.45 18.53
CA SER A 337 -16.18 -4.70 17.69
C SER A 337 -16.87 -3.59 16.87
N THR A 338 -18.16 -3.74 16.56
CA THR A 338 -18.92 -2.73 15.80
C THR A 338 -19.31 -1.54 16.65
N PHE A 339 -19.76 -1.76 17.90
CA PHE A 339 -20.41 -0.69 18.68
C PHE A 339 -19.61 -0.19 19.89
N PHE A 340 -18.60 -0.94 20.34
CA PHE A 340 -17.91 -0.62 21.59
C PHE A 340 -17.14 0.70 21.52
N TYR A 341 -16.44 0.98 20.40
CA TYR A 341 -15.67 2.23 20.28
C TYR A 341 -16.57 3.46 20.34
N ASP A 342 -17.68 3.46 19.63
CA ASP A 342 -18.62 4.60 19.62
C ASP A 342 -19.22 4.83 21.00
N ARG A 343 -19.54 3.75 21.72
CA ARG A 343 -20.01 3.83 23.11
C ARG A 343 -18.95 4.47 24.03
N VAL A 344 -17.71 4.00 24.00
CA VAL A 344 -16.65 4.51 24.87
C VAL A 344 -16.30 5.95 24.50
N SER A 345 -16.31 6.30 23.22
CA SER A 345 -16.11 7.68 22.76
C SER A 345 -17.17 8.64 23.31
N LYS A 346 -18.44 8.24 23.36
CA LYS A 346 -19.53 9.04 23.96
C LYS A 346 -19.38 9.20 25.48
N MET A 347 -18.77 8.21 26.17
CA MET A 347 -18.52 8.25 27.61
C MET A 347 -17.26 9.05 27.98
N SER A 348 -16.40 9.34 27.03
CA SER A 348 -15.17 10.11 27.25
C SER A 348 -15.47 11.61 27.11
N ALA A 349 -15.07 12.41 28.10
CA ALA A 349 -15.20 13.87 28.06
C ALA A 349 -14.23 14.55 27.07
N LYS A 350 -13.31 13.80 26.46
CA LYS A 350 -12.32 14.24 25.48
C LYS A 350 -12.60 13.62 24.12
N ASN A 351 -12.12 14.23 23.05
CA ASN A 351 -12.21 13.71 21.69
C ASN A 351 -11.36 12.43 21.45
N SER A 352 -10.65 11.92 22.47
CA SER A 352 -9.86 10.69 22.43
C SER A 352 -10.21 9.78 23.60
N VAL A 353 -10.20 8.47 23.36
CA VAL A 353 -10.36 7.44 24.39
C VAL A 353 -8.98 7.08 24.91
N ASP A 354 -8.62 7.65 26.07
CA ASP A 354 -7.28 7.43 26.66
C ASP A 354 -7.16 6.08 27.40
N SER A 355 -8.29 5.58 27.95
CA SER A 355 -8.34 4.27 28.62
C SER A 355 -9.76 3.69 28.64
N VAL A 356 -9.84 2.37 28.60
CA VAL A 356 -11.06 1.58 28.81
C VAL A 356 -11.01 0.97 30.20
N ARG A 357 -12.10 1.08 30.96
CA ARG A 357 -12.27 0.43 32.24
C ARG A 357 -13.17 -0.80 32.09
N MET A 358 -12.98 -1.77 32.98
CA MET A 358 -13.73 -3.03 32.96
C MET A 358 -15.26 -2.79 33.00
N ASP A 359 -15.74 -1.83 33.76
CA ASP A 359 -17.17 -1.52 33.87
C ASP A 359 -17.76 -0.92 32.59
N MET A 360 -16.96 -0.27 31.76
CA MET A 360 -17.39 0.20 30.43
C MET A 360 -17.69 -0.98 29.50
N ILE A 361 -16.94 -2.07 29.61
CA ILE A 361 -17.17 -3.32 28.90
C ILE A 361 -18.36 -4.05 29.53
N ALA A 362 -18.29 -4.32 30.84
CA ALA A 362 -19.27 -5.13 31.55
C ALA A 362 -20.70 -4.62 31.42
N LYS A 363 -20.90 -3.30 31.50
CA LYS A 363 -22.21 -2.63 31.42
C LYS A 363 -22.61 -2.24 30.01
N MET A 364 -21.91 -2.72 28.97
CA MET A 364 -22.33 -2.46 27.59
C MET A 364 -23.65 -3.21 27.32
N PRO A 365 -24.74 -2.49 26.96
CA PRO A 365 -25.99 -3.14 26.57
C PRO A 365 -25.80 -3.85 25.24
N ILE A 366 -26.37 -5.03 25.12
CA ILE A 366 -26.37 -5.86 23.94
C ILE A 366 -27.78 -6.38 23.70
N SER A 367 -28.16 -6.51 22.43
CA SER A 367 -29.40 -7.14 22.01
C SER A 367 -29.07 -8.50 21.44
N LEU A 368 -29.75 -9.54 21.91
CA LEU A 368 -29.47 -10.94 21.57
C LEU A 368 -30.69 -11.60 20.92
N PRO A 369 -30.54 -12.18 19.72
CA PRO A 369 -31.55 -13.04 19.13
C PRO A 369 -31.53 -14.45 19.74
N THR A 370 -32.12 -15.40 19.07
CA THR A 370 -31.96 -16.81 19.38
C THR A 370 -30.57 -17.31 18.97
N LEU A 371 -30.02 -18.29 19.67
CA LEU A 371 -28.69 -18.84 19.36
C LEU A 371 -28.52 -19.31 17.89
N PRO A 372 -29.53 -19.95 17.23
CA PRO A 372 -29.42 -20.25 15.81
C PRO A 372 -29.30 -19.01 14.91
N GLU A 373 -29.95 -17.89 15.26
CA GLU A 373 -29.82 -16.65 14.52
C GLU A 373 -28.45 -15.99 14.74
N GLU A 374 -27.93 -16.02 15.98
CA GLU A 374 -26.55 -15.58 16.28
C GLU A 374 -25.52 -16.32 15.41
N GLN A 375 -25.59 -17.65 15.36
CA GLN A 375 -24.72 -18.50 14.55
C GLN A 375 -24.83 -18.14 13.06
N ARG A 376 -26.08 -17.96 12.56
CA ARG A 376 -26.31 -17.60 11.16
C ARG A 376 -25.67 -16.24 10.79
N ILE A 377 -25.76 -15.26 11.67
CA ILE A 377 -25.12 -13.95 11.52
C ILE A 377 -23.60 -14.10 11.57
N ALA A 378 -23.08 -14.82 12.56
CA ALA A 378 -21.65 -15.07 12.74
C ALA A 378 -21.05 -15.77 11.52
N ASP A 379 -21.70 -16.79 10.97
CA ASP A 379 -21.27 -17.53 9.80
C ASP A 379 -21.24 -16.64 8.55
N CYS A 380 -22.25 -15.81 8.34
CA CYS A 380 -22.30 -14.86 7.24
C CYS A 380 -21.11 -13.88 7.29
N LEU A 381 -20.86 -13.27 8.45
CA LEU A 381 -19.78 -12.30 8.63
C LEU A 381 -18.39 -12.96 8.59
N SER A 382 -18.26 -14.17 9.15
CA SER A 382 -17.01 -14.96 9.09
C SER A 382 -16.64 -15.33 7.66
N SER A 383 -17.63 -15.76 6.86
CA SER A 383 -17.40 -16.07 5.44
C SER A 383 -16.90 -14.85 4.66
N LEU A 384 -17.38 -13.63 4.99
CA LEU A 384 -16.86 -12.41 4.40
C LEU A 384 -15.41 -12.11 4.84
N ASP A 385 -15.06 -12.38 6.11
CA ASP A 385 -13.68 -12.22 6.59
C ASP A 385 -12.72 -13.19 5.89
N GLU A 386 -13.15 -14.40 5.66
CA GLU A 386 -12.38 -15.39 4.89
C GLU A 386 -12.17 -14.92 3.45
N LEU A 387 -13.22 -14.38 2.80
CA LEU A 387 -13.12 -13.83 1.46
C LEU A 387 -12.18 -12.60 1.39
N ILE A 388 -12.27 -11.69 2.36
CA ILE A 388 -11.39 -10.51 2.48
C ILE A 388 -9.94 -10.95 2.67
N THR A 389 -9.71 -11.93 3.54
CA THR A 389 -8.36 -12.49 3.79
C THR A 389 -7.79 -13.14 2.54
N ALA A 390 -8.55 -14.00 1.87
CA ALA A 390 -8.13 -14.65 0.63
C ALA A 390 -7.86 -13.64 -0.49
N GLN A 391 -8.68 -12.60 -0.59
CA GLN A 391 -8.50 -11.53 -1.57
C GLN A 391 -7.23 -10.71 -1.30
N THR A 392 -6.93 -10.42 -0.03
CA THR A 392 -5.70 -9.73 0.38
C THR A 392 -4.46 -10.56 0.00
N GLN A 393 -4.44 -11.85 0.37
CA GLN A 393 -3.34 -12.74 0.02
C GLN A 393 -3.13 -12.86 -1.49
N LYS A 394 -4.23 -12.86 -2.27
CA LYS A 394 -4.15 -12.88 -3.73
C LYS A 394 -3.46 -11.63 -4.29
N ILE A 395 -3.76 -10.45 -3.74
CA ILE A 395 -3.12 -9.18 -4.13
C ILE A 395 -1.62 -9.24 -3.80
N ASP A 396 -1.26 -9.64 -2.57
CA ASP A 396 0.13 -9.77 -2.15
C ASP A 396 0.93 -10.69 -3.09
N LEU A 397 0.36 -11.84 -3.46
CA LEU A 397 0.99 -12.77 -4.41
C LEU A 397 1.16 -12.16 -5.81
N LEU A 398 0.19 -11.37 -6.30
CA LEU A 398 0.30 -10.69 -7.59
C LEU A 398 1.38 -9.59 -7.57
N GLU A 399 1.50 -8.85 -6.47
CA GLU A 399 2.54 -7.84 -6.28
C GLU A 399 3.93 -8.49 -6.23
N ASP A 400 4.10 -9.57 -5.49
CA ASP A 400 5.35 -10.33 -5.45
C ASP A 400 5.68 -10.92 -6.82
N HIS A 401 4.70 -11.43 -7.55
CA HIS A 401 4.88 -11.93 -8.92
C HIS A 401 5.34 -10.81 -9.86
N LYS A 402 4.70 -9.63 -9.82
CA LYS A 402 5.12 -8.45 -10.59
C LYS A 402 6.55 -8.07 -10.29
N LYS A 403 6.93 -8.00 -9.01
CA LYS A 403 8.29 -7.71 -8.57
C LYS A 403 9.29 -8.74 -9.11
N GLY A 404 8.95 -10.02 -9.08
CA GLY A 404 9.75 -11.11 -9.63
C GLY A 404 9.92 -10.99 -11.16
N LEU A 405 8.86 -10.66 -11.90
CA LEU A 405 8.93 -10.42 -13.34
C LEU A 405 9.81 -9.20 -13.67
N MET A 406 9.65 -8.09 -12.96
CA MET A 406 10.49 -6.90 -13.14
C MET A 406 11.99 -7.21 -12.96
N GLN A 407 12.34 -8.09 -12.03
CA GLN A 407 13.74 -8.49 -11.82
C GLN A 407 14.29 -9.43 -12.90
N GLN A 408 13.43 -10.11 -13.65
CA GLN A 408 13.82 -11.12 -14.63
C GLN A 408 13.69 -10.64 -16.09
N LEU A 409 12.74 -9.72 -16.38
CA LEU A 409 12.51 -9.16 -17.71
C LEU A 409 13.48 -8.04 -18.09
N PHE A 410 14.27 -7.55 -17.13
CA PHE A 410 15.34 -6.57 -17.37
C PHE A 410 16.69 -7.15 -16.98
N PRO A 411 17.77 -6.76 -17.70
CA PRO A 411 19.13 -7.11 -17.30
C PRO A 411 19.47 -6.52 -15.94
N ARG A 412 20.38 -7.17 -15.21
CA ARG A 412 20.85 -6.62 -13.93
C ARG A 412 21.80 -5.45 -14.20
N ILE A 413 21.60 -4.36 -13.48
CA ILE A 413 22.48 -3.18 -13.63
C ILE A 413 23.93 -3.49 -13.27
N ASP A 414 24.18 -4.38 -12.29
CA ASP A 414 25.52 -4.77 -11.91
C ASP A 414 26.26 -5.45 -13.08
N GLU A 415 25.54 -6.13 -13.96
CA GLU A 415 26.05 -6.75 -15.18
C GLU A 415 26.33 -5.71 -16.28
N VAL A 416 25.63 -4.57 -16.24
CA VAL A 416 25.79 -3.42 -17.16
C VAL A 416 26.95 -2.51 -16.71
N LEU A 417 27.30 -2.52 -15.41
CA LEU A 417 28.28 -1.61 -14.81
C LEU A 417 29.70 -2.19 -14.69
N HIS A 418 29.90 -3.49 -14.89
CA HIS A 418 31.19 -4.17 -14.67
C HIS A 418 32.18 -4.07 -15.84
N GLU A 419 32.04 -3.10 -16.72
CA GLU A 419 33.04 -2.70 -17.70
C GLU A 419 33.37 -1.18 -17.46
#